data_9e3f017bdb3b501e484c3ffdea68fbb7
#
_entry.id   9e3f017bdb3b501e484c3ffdea68fbb7
#
_cell.length_a   1.000
_cell.length_b   1.000
_cell.length_c   1.000
_cell.angle_alpha   90.00
_cell.angle_beta   90.00
_cell.angle_gamma   90.00
#
_symmetry.space_group_name_H-M   'P 1'
#
loop_
_entity.id
_entity.type
_entity.pdbx_description
1 polymer ?
#
loop_
_entity_poly.entity_id
_entity_poly.type
_entity_poly.pdbx_seq_one_letter_code
_entity_poly.pdbx_strand_id
1 'polypeptide(L)'
;MARNDAEYADRLLSGWEEVHKKGQLTLWVLLALKDGPKHMAEIKDFIGAATNGTLAVDDNSLYRALRRYYDTELTSFVTAPGNGPDRKVYQLSPIGCDVLDRFVRRNIIDVFYRPEIRSLIGGREHD
;
A
#
# COMPACT_ATOMS: atom_id res chain seq x y z
N MET A 1 3.30 -5.02 41.27
CA MET A 1 3.41 -6.16 40.37
C MET A 1 4.21 -5.81 39.17
N ALA A 2 5.11 -6.66 38.79
CA ALA A 2 5.97 -6.37 37.67
C ALA A 2 5.22 -6.46 36.35
N ARG A 3 5.55 -5.59 35.46
CA ARG A 3 4.97 -5.58 34.14
C ARG A 3 5.55 -6.73 33.31
N ASN A 4 4.73 -7.34 32.48
CA ASN A 4 5.24 -8.30 31.51
C ASN A 4 5.74 -7.50 30.30
N ASP A 5 7.05 -7.45 30.16
CA ASP A 5 7.66 -6.65 29.10
C ASP A 5 7.32 -7.12 27.70
N ALA A 6 7.14 -8.42 27.49
CA ALA A 6 6.77 -8.93 26.18
C ALA A 6 5.39 -8.46 25.78
N GLU A 7 4.43 -8.53 26.70
CA GLU A 7 3.09 -8.05 26.42
C GLU A 7 3.05 -6.55 26.20
N TYR A 8 3.85 -5.82 26.97
CA TYR A 8 3.90 -4.37 26.82
C TYR A 8 4.51 -4.00 25.48
N ALA A 9 5.57 -4.69 25.06
CA ALA A 9 6.17 -4.46 23.76
C ALA A 9 5.17 -4.75 22.63
N ASP A 10 4.37 -5.81 22.77
CA ASP A 10 3.35 -6.13 21.78
C ASP A 10 2.32 -5.00 21.64
N ARG A 11 1.92 -4.41 22.76
CA ARG A 11 0.97 -3.29 22.72
C ARG A 11 1.59 -2.05 22.08
N LEU A 12 2.86 -1.78 22.37
CA LEU A 12 3.54 -0.64 21.76
C LEU A 12 3.70 -0.85 20.25
N LEU A 13 4.05 -2.06 19.84
CA LEU A 13 4.18 -2.39 18.44
C LEU A 13 2.84 -2.23 17.71
N SER A 14 1.78 -2.77 18.27
CA SER A 14 0.46 -2.66 17.67
C SER A 14 0.02 -1.20 17.52
N GLY A 15 0.29 -0.38 18.54
CA GLY A 15 -0.06 1.03 18.49
C GLY A 15 0.69 1.77 17.38
N TRP A 16 1.97 1.47 17.24
CA TRP A 16 2.76 2.09 16.18
C TRP A 16 2.30 1.63 14.81
N GLU A 17 2.02 0.32 14.67
CA GLU A 17 1.53 -0.20 13.39
C GLU A 17 0.22 0.44 12.97
N GLU A 18 -0.68 0.72 13.92
CA GLU A 18 -1.93 1.40 13.60
C GLU A 18 -1.69 2.80 13.02
N VAL A 19 -0.76 3.54 13.59
CA VAL A 19 -0.40 4.85 13.07
C VAL A 19 0.26 4.74 11.71
N HIS A 20 1.17 3.79 11.57
CA HIS A 20 1.94 3.60 10.34
C HIS A 20 1.04 3.24 9.16
N LYS A 21 0.04 2.39 9.38
CA LYS A 21 -0.87 1.96 8.32
C LYS A 21 -1.66 3.11 7.71
N LYS A 22 -1.98 4.11 8.51
CA LYS A 22 -2.85 5.18 8.05
C LYS A 22 -2.31 5.95 6.86
N GLY A 23 -1.01 6.01 6.70
CA GLY A 23 -0.41 6.74 5.60
C GLY A 23 0.01 5.89 4.43
N GLN A 24 -0.31 4.59 4.44
CA GLN A 24 0.22 3.68 3.42
C GLN A 24 -0.74 3.31 2.29
N LEU A 25 -2.01 3.64 2.44
CA LEU A 25 -3.00 3.17 1.48
C LEU A 25 -2.70 3.61 0.05
N THR A 26 -2.38 4.88 -0.15
CA THR A 26 -2.12 5.40 -1.49
C THR A 26 -0.95 4.68 -2.15
N LEU A 27 0.15 4.51 -1.42
CA LEU A 27 1.31 3.82 -1.97
C LEU A 27 0.95 2.42 -2.43
N TRP A 28 0.25 1.66 -1.59
CA TRP A 28 -0.06 0.27 -1.93
C TRP A 28 -1.08 0.14 -3.03
N VAL A 29 -2.06 1.03 -3.10
CA VAL A 29 -3.02 1.00 -4.20
C VAL A 29 -2.32 1.30 -5.52
N LEU A 30 -1.46 2.33 -5.55
CA LEU A 30 -0.76 2.66 -6.78
C LEU A 30 0.25 1.58 -7.17
N LEU A 31 0.90 0.93 -6.20
CA LEU A 31 1.77 -0.21 -6.51
C LEU A 31 0.97 -1.38 -7.08
N ALA A 32 -0.22 -1.64 -6.54
CA ALA A 32 -1.07 -2.68 -7.08
C ALA A 32 -1.39 -2.43 -8.55
N LEU A 33 -1.66 -1.17 -8.90
CA LEU A 33 -1.97 -0.81 -10.28
C LEU A 33 -0.73 -0.74 -11.16
N LYS A 34 0.44 -0.50 -10.58
CA LYS A 34 1.70 -0.59 -11.30
C LYS A 34 1.95 -2.03 -11.75
N ASP A 35 1.52 -2.98 -10.94
CA ASP A 35 1.62 -4.39 -11.26
C ASP A 35 0.71 -4.78 -12.44
N GLY A 36 -0.34 -4.04 -12.65
CA GLY A 36 -1.25 -4.25 -13.78
C GLY A 36 -2.65 -3.76 -13.45
N PRO A 37 -3.50 -3.62 -14.47
CA PRO A 37 -4.89 -3.21 -14.24
C PRO A 37 -5.62 -4.19 -13.32
N LYS A 38 -6.47 -3.67 -12.45
CA LYS A 38 -7.15 -4.49 -11.45
C LYS A 38 -8.52 -3.91 -11.10
N HIS A 39 -9.46 -4.79 -10.84
CA HIS A 39 -10.70 -4.36 -10.19
C HIS A 39 -10.49 -4.37 -8.67
N MET A 40 -11.48 -3.87 -7.94
CA MET A 40 -11.33 -3.60 -6.52
C MET A 40 -10.92 -4.82 -5.69
N ALA A 41 -11.53 -5.97 -5.96
CA ALA A 41 -11.18 -7.19 -5.21
C ALA A 41 -9.73 -7.61 -5.47
N GLU A 42 -9.27 -7.44 -6.69
CA GLU A 42 -7.88 -7.78 -7.03
C GLU A 42 -6.89 -6.82 -6.38
N ILE A 43 -7.25 -5.56 -6.25
CA ILE A 43 -6.41 -4.60 -5.53
C ILE A 43 -6.28 -5.03 -4.06
N LYS A 44 -7.39 -5.40 -3.43
CA LYS A 44 -7.36 -5.86 -2.04
C LYS A 44 -6.50 -7.11 -1.88
N ASP A 45 -6.65 -8.05 -2.79
CA ASP A 45 -5.85 -9.28 -2.74
C ASP A 45 -4.36 -8.99 -2.89
N PHE A 46 -4.02 -8.09 -3.82
CA PHE A 46 -2.62 -7.70 -4.01
C PHE A 46 -2.05 -7.10 -2.73
N ILE A 47 -2.77 -6.16 -2.13
CA ILE A 47 -2.28 -5.49 -0.93
C ILE A 47 -2.11 -6.48 0.22
N GLY A 48 -3.09 -7.37 0.41
CA GLY A 48 -3.00 -8.36 1.47
C GLY A 48 -1.79 -9.26 1.31
N ALA A 49 -1.57 -9.74 0.09
CA ALA A 49 -0.43 -10.62 -0.18
C ALA A 49 0.90 -9.88 -0.05
N ALA A 50 0.97 -8.68 -0.62
CA ALA A 50 2.23 -7.92 -0.63
C ALA A 50 2.66 -7.48 0.76
N THR A 51 1.71 -7.24 1.65
CA THR A 51 2.01 -6.77 2.99
C THR A 51 1.96 -7.89 4.03
N ASN A 52 1.85 -9.15 3.58
CA ASN A 52 1.74 -10.32 4.47
C ASN A 52 0.58 -10.16 5.44
N GLY A 53 -0.50 -9.55 4.99
CA GLY A 53 -1.70 -9.37 5.80
C GLY A 53 -1.64 -8.27 6.83
N THR A 54 -0.53 -7.53 6.89
CA THR A 54 -0.43 -6.46 7.89
C THR A 54 -1.29 -5.25 7.55
N LEU A 55 -1.61 -5.06 6.27
CA LEU A 55 -2.51 -3.99 5.87
C LEU A 55 -3.77 -4.59 5.28
N ALA A 56 -4.87 -4.48 6.01
CA ALA A 56 -6.18 -4.90 5.53
C ALA A 56 -6.97 -3.65 5.20
N VAL A 57 -7.57 -3.62 4.02
CA VAL A 57 -8.29 -2.44 3.55
C VAL A 57 -9.74 -2.80 3.41
N ASP A 58 -10.62 -2.03 4.05
CA ASP A 58 -12.05 -2.27 3.91
C ASP A 58 -12.56 -1.68 2.59
N ASP A 59 -13.68 -2.21 2.13
CA ASP A 59 -14.23 -1.83 0.83
C ASP A 59 -14.57 -0.35 0.74
N ASN A 60 -15.12 0.23 1.81
CA ASN A 60 -15.51 1.63 1.77
C ASN A 60 -14.30 2.55 1.67
N SER A 61 -13.25 2.27 2.44
CA SER A 61 -12.04 3.07 2.38
C SER A 61 -11.37 2.98 1.02
N LEU A 62 -11.33 1.78 0.45
CA LEU A 62 -10.73 1.57 -0.86
C LEU A 62 -11.55 2.27 -1.94
N TYR A 63 -12.87 2.14 -1.88
CA TYR A 63 -13.74 2.79 -2.87
C TYR A 63 -13.55 4.30 -2.85
N ARG A 64 -13.53 4.90 -1.65
CA ARG A 64 -13.34 6.36 -1.54
C ARG A 64 -11.97 6.78 -2.05
N ALA A 65 -10.94 5.98 -1.77
CA ALA A 65 -9.59 6.27 -2.25
C ALA A 65 -9.52 6.20 -3.77
N LEU A 66 -10.08 5.13 -4.36
CA LEU A 66 -10.08 4.97 -5.81
C LEU A 66 -10.82 6.12 -6.50
N ARG A 67 -11.91 6.58 -5.89
CA ARG A 67 -12.64 7.71 -6.42
C ARG A 67 -11.81 8.98 -6.40
N ARG A 68 -11.09 9.23 -5.29
CA ARG A 68 -10.18 10.39 -5.21
C ARG A 68 -9.09 10.31 -6.25
N TYR A 69 -8.51 9.13 -6.46
CA TYR A 69 -7.42 8.99 -7.44
C TYR A 69 -7.94 9.20 -8.87
N TYR A 70 -9.14 8.76 -9.14
CA TYR A 70 -9.76 9.01 -10.44
C TYR A 70 -10.02 10.51 -10.62
N ASP A 71 -10.57 11.15 -9.60
CA ASP A 71 -10.90 12.58 -9.68
C ASP A 71 -9.65 13.45 -9.85
N THR A 72 -8.51 13.01 -9.33
CA THR A 72 -7.25 13.74 -9.48
C THR A 72 -6.40 13.24 -10.63
N GLU A 73 -6.97 12.35 -11.45
CA GLU A 73 -6.31 11.84 -12.66
C GLU A 73 -5.09 10.95 -12.43
N LEU A 74 -4.91 10.45 -11.22
CA LEU A 74 -3.85 9.47 -10.98
C LEU A 74 -4.19 8.13 -11.61
N THR A 75 -5.47 7.83 -11.73
CA THR A 75 -5.95 6.57 -12.31
C THR A 75 -7.04 6.83 -13.33
N SER A 76 -7.25 5.86 -14.19
CA SER A 76 -8.40 5.79 -15.06
C SER A 76 -9.02 4.41 -14.88
N PHE A 77 -10.18 4.18 -15.46
CA PHE A 77 -10.77 2.85 -15.44
C PHE A 77 -11.57 2.59 -16.70
N VAL A 78 -11.75 1.30 -16.97
CA VAL A 78 -12.69 0.86 -17.99
C VAL A 78 -13.70 -0.05 -17.30
N THR A 79 -14.90 -0.13 -17.85
CA THR A 79 -15.92 -1.02 -17.34
C THR A 79 -15.79 -2.35 -18.07
N ALA A 80 -15.77 -3.43 -17.30
CA ALA A 80 -15.68 -4.77 -17.87
C ALA A 80 -16.86 -5.60 -17.41
N PRO A 81 -17.40 -6.48 -18.28
CA PRO A 81 -18.51 -7.35 -17.87
C PRO A 81 -18.05 -8.37 -16.82
N GLY A 82 -18.95 -8.74 -15.96
CA GLY A 82 -18.68 -9.75 -14.93
C GLY A 82 -19.88 -10.67 -14.81
N ASN A 83 -19.87 -11.51 -13.79
CA ASN A 83 -20.96 -12.43 -13.54
C ASN A 83 -22.16 -11.74 -12.87
N GLY A 84 -22.11 -10.48 -12.73
CA GLY A 84 -23.15 -9.64 -12.15
C GLY A 84 -23.04 -8.28 -12.79
N PRO A 85 -23.19 -7.18 -12.03
CA PRO A 85 -22.99 -5.84 -12.58
C PRO A 85 -21.58 -5.70 -13.13
N ASP A 86 -21.44 -4.81 -14.12
CA ASP A 86 -20.15 -4.54 -14.71
C ASP A 86 -19.18 -4.04 -13.63
N ARG A 87 -17.91 -4.37 -13.81
CA ARG A 87 -16.87 -3.98 -12.87
C ARG A 87 -16.03 -2.88 -13.46
N LYS A 88 -15.53 -2.03 -12.59
CA LYS A 88 -14.52 -1.06 -12.98
C LYS A 88 -13.14 -1.69 -12.83
N VAL A 89 -12.39 -1.66 -13.90
CA VAL A 89 -11.00 -2.14 -13.90
C VAL A 89 -10.12 -0.91 -13.95
N TYR A 90 -9.38 -0.66 -12.87
CA TYR A 90 -8.58 0.55 -12.71
C TYR A 90 -7.18 0.34 -13.24
N GLN A 91 -6.56 1.40 -13.71
CA GLN A 91 -5.17 1.39 -14.13
C GLN A 91 -4.55 2.75 -13.86
N LEU A 92 -3.23 2.78 -13.76
CA LEU A 92 -2.52 4.04 -13.59
C LEU A 92 -2.60 4.84 -14.89
N SER A 93 -2.81 6.13 -14.74
CA SER A 93 -2.66 7.06 -15.86
C SER A 93 -1.16 7.38 -16.04
N PRO A 94 -0.77 8.03 -17.13
CA PRO A 94 0.62 8.49 -17.26
C PRO A 94 1.06 9.40 -16.11
N ILE A 95 0.17 10.27 -15.65
CA ILE A 95 0.45 11.12 -14.49
C ILE A 95 0.61 10.25 -13.24
N GLY A 96 -0.25 9.25 -13.07
CA GLY A 96 -0.15 8.34 -11.94
C GLY A 96 1.16 7.58 -11.92
N CYS A 97 1.64 7.12 -13.07
CA CYS A 97 2.93 6.46 -13.16
C CYS A 97 4.06 7.40 -12.75
N ASP A 98 4.03 8.62 -13.25
CA ASP A 98 5.07 9.60 -12.92
C ASP A 98 5.08 9.93 -11.44
N VAL A 99 3.91 10.19 -10.87
CA VAL A 99 3.80 10.54 -9.45
C VAL A 99 4.27 9.38 -8.57
N LEU A 100 3.86 8.15 -8.91
CA LEU A 100 4.27 6.99 -8.13
C LEU A 100 5.79 6.79 -8.19
N ASP A 101 6.37 6.88 -9.39
CA ASP A 101 7.80 6.67 -9.55
C ASP A 101 8.60 7.71 -8.77
N ARG A 102 8.16 8.95 -8.80
CA ARG A 102 8.84 10.02 -8.08
C ARG A 102 8.67 9.86 -6.57
N PHE A 103 7.49 9.46 -6.13
CA PHE A 103 7.27 9.21 -4.70
C PHE A 103 8.18 8.10 -4.20
N VAL A 104 8.23 6.99 -4.93
CA VAL A 104 9.03 5.83 -4.52
C VAL A 104 10.51 6.20 -4.48
N ARG A 105 11.00 6.91 -5.49
CA ARG A 105 12.39 7.31 -5.51
C ARG A 105 12.74 8.21 -4.34
N ARG A 106 11.93 9.24 -4.12
CA ARG A 106 12.26 10.27 -3.11
C ARG A 106 12.04 9.81 -1.67
N ASN A 107 11.10 8.90 -1.44
CA ASN A 107 10.70 8.56 -0.09
C ASN A 107 11.06 7.15 0.33
N ILE A 108 11.43 6.30 -0.61
CA ILE A 108 11.77 4.92 -0.32
C ILE A 108 13.20 4.63 -0.74
N ILE A 109 13.50 4.75 -2.03
CA ILE A 109 14.82 4.37 -2.53
C ILE A 109 15.90 5.28 -1.98
N ASP A 110 15.74 6.58 -2.14
CA ASP A 110 16.76 7.54 -1.70
C ASP A 110 16.87 7.66 -0.19
N VAL A 111 15.90 7.13 0.55
CA VAL A 111 15.91 7.18 2.01
C VAL A 111 16.35 5.85 2.61
N PHE A 112 15.68 4.75 2.24
CA PHE A 112 15.90 3.48 2.91
C PHE A 112 17.00 2.62 2.30
N TYR A 113 17.38 2.87 1.06
CA TYR A 113 18.40 2.05 0.41
C TYR A 113 19.81 2.63 0.57
N ARG A 114 19.94 3.77 1.25
CA ARG A 114 21.28 4.30 1.55
C ARG A 114 21.99 3.34 2.50
N PRO A 115 23.30 3.12 2.30
CA PRO A 115 24.02 2.14 3.15
C PRO A 115 23.89 2.40 4.65
N GLU A 116 23.94 3.65 5.07
CA GLU A 116 23.86 3.98 6.48
C GLU A 116 22.49 3.67 7.08
N ILE A 117 21.43 3.77 6.29
CA ILE A 117 20.10 3.43 6.77
C ILE A 117 19.86 1.93 6.66
N ARG A 118 20.31 1.32 5.56
CA ARG A 118 20.17 -0.12 5.40
C ARG A 118 20.84 -0.88 6.51
N SER A 119 21.99 -0.40 6.98
CA SER A 119 22.69 -1.08 8.05
C SER A 119 21.91 -1.04 9.37
N LEU A 120 21.02 -0.06 9.53
CA LEU A 120 20.20 0.04 10.73
C LEU A 120 18.94 -0.82 10.66
N ILE A 121 18.32 -0.94 9.48
CA ILE A 121 17.05 -1.63 9.35
C ILE A 121 17.13 -2.95 8.62
N GLY A 122 18.14 -3.15 7.82
CA GLY A 122 18.29 -4.32 6.99
C GLY A 122 18.47 -5.58 7.76
N GLY A 123 18.60 -5.47 9.01
CA GLY A 123 18.75 -6.57 9.84
C GLY A 123 20.00 -7.29 9.55
N ARG A 124 19.98 -8.56 9.88
CA ARG A 124 21.11 -9.32 9.73
C ARG A 124 21.29 -9.72 8.35
N GLU A 125 22.45 -9.51 7.87
CA GLU A 125 22.74 -10.05 6.66
C GLU A 125 22.69 -11.47 6.74
N HIS A 126 22.14 -12.07 5.81
CA HIS A 126 22.19 -13.41 5.82
C HIS A 126 23.32 -13.77 5.21
N ASP A 127 23.97 -13.90 5.97
CA ASP A 127 24.97 -14.28 5.63
C ASP A 127 25.03 -15.56 5.03
#